data_bc6472d571b1871c5775d4e546d0c6b2
#
_entry.id   bc6472d571b1871c5775d4e546d0c6b2
#
_cell.length_a   1.000
_cell.length_b   1.000
_cell.length_c   1.000
_cell.angle_alpha   90.00
_cell.angle_beta   90.00
_cell.angle_gamma   90.00
#
_symmetry.space_group_name_H-M   'P 1'
#
loop_
_entity.id
_entity.type
_entity.pdbx_description
1 polymer ?
#
loop_
_entity_poly.entity_id
_entity_poly.type
_entity_poly.pdbx_seq_one_letter_code
_entity_poly.pdbx_strand_id
1 'polypeptide(L)'
;MDRYELYLELARVHHQDPLTWHGTNLRDHHIDAINQLIQKHRIESILDYGCGKALHHPPEWRATLYDPAVPKYSTPPQGQYDLVICTDVLEHIPEEHIDRIVAQLKQYSKGWLYVSVCCRLAKDKLTMPNSMKRYNAHVTVKPQAWWRQRIQGERVILKFTD
;
A
#
# COMPACT_ATOMS: atom_id res chain seq x y z
N MET A 1 5.87 21.10 8.45
CA MET A 1 5.62 19.83 7.72
C MET A 1 5.00 18.88 8.73
N ASP A 2 3.81 18.41 8.48
CA ASP A 2 3.20 17.41 9.34
C ASP A 2 3.86 16.03 9.16
N ARG A 3 3.46 15.03 9.98
CA ARG A 3 4.10 13.71 9.91
C ARG A 3 3.77 12.98 8.60
N TYR A 4 2.59 13.17 8.05
CA TYR A 4 2.19 12.54 6.80
C TYR A 4 3.03 13.08 5.64
N GLU A 5 3.16 14.39 5.53
CA GLU A 5 4.00 15.03 4.50
C GLU A 5 5.47 14.63 4.63
N LEU A 6 5.98 14.54 5.87
CA LEU A 6 7.35 14.07 6.10
C LEU A 6 7.56 12.63 5.57
N TYR A 7 6.67 11.70 5.90
CA TYR A 7 6.82 10.31 5.45
C TYR A 7 6.54 10.16 3.96
N LEU A 8 5.64 10.96 3.39
CA LEU A 8 5.43 11.02 1.95
C LEU A 8 6.68 11.52 1.22
N GLU A 9 7.34 12.54 1.74
CA GLU A 9 8.58 13.06 1.14
C GLU A 9 9.74 12.07 1.29
N LEU A 10 9.87 11.42 2.43
CA LEU A 10 10.82 10.31 2.63
C LEU A 10 10.58 9.19 1.59
N ALA A 11 9.33 8.82 1.35
CA ALA A 11 8.98 7.83 0.33
C ALA A 11 9.35 8.30 -1.08
N ARG A 12 9.08 9.56 -1.43
CA ARG A 12 9.47 10.13 -2.74
C ARG A 12 10.96 10.04 -2.98
N VAL A 13 11.76 10.46 -2.01
CA VAL A 13 13.22 10.41 -2.10
C VAL A 13 13.71 8.97 -2.34
N HIS A 14 13.19 8.03 -1.56
CA HIS A 14 13.62 6.63 -1.67
C HIS A 14 13.10 5.93 -2.94
N HIS A 15 11.93 6.31 -3.46
CA HIS A 15 11.46 5.80 -4.75
C HIS A 15 12.24 6.34 -5.95
N GLN A 16 12.86 7.52 -5.83
CA GLN A 16 13.74 8.07 -6.87
C GLN A 16 15.10 7.38 -6.94
N ASP A 17 15.57 6.81 -5.83
CA ASP A 17 16.84 6.09 -5.80
C ASP A 17 16.67 4.67 -6.38
N PRO A 18 17.39 4.32 -7.47
CA PRO A 18 17.29 2.99 -8.06
C PRO A 18 17.89 1.88 -7.17
N LEU A 19 18.74 2.23 -6.22
CA LEU A 19 19.45 1.29 -5.35
C LEU A 19 18.71 1.03 -4.03
N THR A 20 17.78 1.90 -3.66
CA THR A 20 17.00 1.75 -2.45
C THR A 20 15.54 1.49 -2.76
N TRP A 21 14.87 0.90 -1.81
CA TRP A 21 13.43 0.68 -1.79
C TRP A 21 12.88 0.24 -3.16
N HIS A 22 13.03 -1.03 -3.45
CA HIS A 22 12.59 -1.58 -4.73
C HIS A 22 11.07 -1.45 -4.96
N GLY A 23 10.34 -1.05 -3.91
CA GLY A 23 8.94 -0.59 -3.99
C GLY A 23 8.03 -1.63 -4.60
N THR A 24 8.22 -2.89 -4.21
CA THR A 24 7.40 -3.96 -4.74
C THR A 24 7.25 -5.01 -3.68
N ASN A 25 6.17 -4.89 -2.97
CA ASN A 25 5.81 -5.93 -2.02
C ASN A 25 4.68 -6.82 -2.55
N LEU A 26 4.42 -6.73 -3.87
CA LEU A 26 3.57 -7.70 -4.53
C LEU A 26 4.37 -9.01 -4.68
N ARG A 27 4.49 -9.75 -3.58
CA ARG A 27 5.18 -11.02 -3.53
C ARG A 27 4.34 -12.11 -4.22
N ASP A 28 4.98 -13.16 -4.69
CA ASP A 28 4.33 -14.25 -5.44
C ASP A 28 3.08 -14.79 -4.74
N HIS A 29 3.12 -14.99 -3.42
CA HIS A 29 1.96 -15.48 -2.68
C HIS A 29 0.76 -14.50 -2.63
N HIS A 30 0.99 -13.19 -2.76
CA HIS A 30 -0.09 -12.20 -2.94
C HIS A 30 -0.64 -12.29 -4.35
N ILE A 31 0.23 -12.42 -5.35
CA ILE A 31 -0.17 -12.56 -6.76
C ILE A 31 -1.08 -13.77 -6.93
N ASP A 32 -0.70 -14.93 -6.39
CA ASP A 32 -1.51 -16.14 -6.45
C ASP A 32 -2.88 -15.99 -5.79
N ALA A 33 -2.90 -15.40 -4.59
CA ALA A 33 -4.15 -15.17 -3.86
C ALA A 33 -5.07 -14.18 -4.59
N ILE A 34 -4.50 -13.13 -5.17
CA ILE A 34 -5.24 -12.13 -5.94
C ILE A 34 -5.75 -12.72 -7.26
N ASN A 35 -4.94 -13.52 -7.96
CA ASN A 35 -5.37 -14.22 -9.17
C ASN A 35 -6.57 -15.16 -8.92
N GLN A 36 -6.54 -15.90 -7.80
CA GLN A 36 -7.67 -16.74 -7.39
C GLN A 36 -8.93 -15.90 -7.13
N LEU A 37 -8.78 -14.72 -6.50
CA LEU A 37 -9.88 -13.81 -6.24
C LEU A 37 -10.47 -13.25 -7.56
N ILE A 38 -9.61 -12.83 -8.48
CA ILE A 38 -9.98 -12.32 -9.79
C ILE A 38 -10.80 -13.36 -10.56
N GLN A 39 -10.31 -14.59 -10.64
CA GLN A 39 -10.98 -15.69 -11.35
C GLN A 39 -12.31 -16.06 -10.70
N LYS A 40 -12.31 -16.26 -9.39
CA LYS A 40 -13.49 -16.70 -8.62
C LYS A 40 -14.63 -15.68 -8.70
N HIS A 41 -14.33 -14.40 -8.68
CA HIS A 41 -15.34 -13.33 -8.59
C HIS A 41 -15.49 -12.54 -9.88
N ARG A 42 -14.82 -12.97 -10.98
CA ARG A 42 -14.88 -12.31 -12.29
C ARG A 42 -14.59 -10.81 -12.21
N ILE A 43 -13.50 -10.46 -11.54
CA ILE A 43 -13.08 -9.08 -11.32
C ILE A 43 -12.59 -8.49 -12.65
N GLU A 44 -13.10 -7.34 -13.03
CA GLU A 44 -12.78 -6.67 -14.30
C GLU A 44 -12.00 -5.38 -14.10
N SER A 45 -12.19 -4.71 -12.96
CA SER A 45 -11.52 -3.44 -12.64
C SER A 45 -10.74 -3.53 -11.34
N ILE A 46 -9.44 -3.15 -11.39
CA ILE A 46 -8.51 -3.29 -10.28
C ILE A 46 -7.83 -1.94 -10.03
N LEU A 47 -7.74 -1.55 -8.76
CA LEU A 47 -6.88 -0.46 -8.28
C LEU A 47 -5.78 -1.06 -7.42
N ASP A 48 -4.53 -0.78 -7.75
CA ASP A 48 -3.38 -1.03 -6.87
C ASP A 48 -2.99 0.29 -6.20
N TYR A 49 -3.39 0.43 -4.92
CA TYR A 49 -3.18 1.61 -4.10
C TYR A 49 -1.90 1.48 -3.28
N GLY A 50 -0.94 2.36 -3.53
CA GLY A 50 0.42 2.28 -2.99
C GLY A 50 1.29 1.31 -3.80
N CYS A 51 1.14 1.33 -5.13
CA CYS A 51 1.83 0.40 -6.04
C CYS A 51 3.36 0.59 -6.08
N GLY A 52 3.92 1.62 -5.45
CA GLY A 52 5.34 1.92 -5.51
C GLY A 52 5.81 2.08 -6.95
N LYS A 53 6.98 1.51 -7.26
CA LYS A 53 7.54 1.50 -8.63
C LYS A 53 6.83 0.50 -9.57
N ALA A 54 5.91 -0.31 -9.06
CA ALA A 54 5.15 -1.35 -9.78
C ALA A 54 6.01 -2.34 -10.59
N LEU A 55 7.23 -2.65 -10.10
CA LEU A 55 8.20 -3.47 -10.86
C LEU A 55 7.78 -4.94 -11.02
N HIS A 56 6.99 -5.47 -10.08
CA HIS A 56 6.50 -6.86 -10.10
C HIS A 56 4.97 -6.95 -10.29
N HIS A 57 4.36 -5.84 -10.69
CA HIS A 57 2.93 -5.81 -10.95
C HIS A 57 2.60 -6.63 -12.21
N PRO A 58 1.70 -7.63 -12.13
CA PRO A 58 1.31 -8.41 -13.30
C PRO A 58 0.61 -7.53 -14.35
N PRO A 59 1.17 -7.39 -15.57
CA PRO A 59 0.60 -6.52 -16.59
C PRO A 59 -0.78 -6.99 -17.09
N GLU A 60 -1.07 -8.28 -16.98
CA GLU A 60 -2.35 -8.88 -17.33
C GLU A 60 -3.52 -8.39 -16.50
N TRP A 61 -3.29 -7.88 -15.28
CA TRP A 61 -4.35 -7.30 -14.45
C TRP A 61 -4.89 -5.99 -15.01
N ARG A 62 -4.15 -5.29 -15.87
CA ARG A 62 -4.52 -3.97 -16.42
C ARG A 62 -5.02 -3.01 -15.35
N ALA A 63 -4.42 -3.08 -14.16
CA ALA A 63 -4.86 -2.31 -13.02
C ALA A 63 -4.56 -0.82 -13.19
N THR A 64 -5.40 0.01 -12.58
CA THR A 64 -5.05 1.39 -12.28
C THR A 64 -4.00 1.39 -11.18
N LEU A 65 -2.85 1.99 -11.44
CA LEU A 65 -1.74 2.09 -10.50
C LEU A 65 -1.75 3.47 -9.84
N TYR A 66 -1.71 3.49 -8.51
CA TYR A 66 -1.66 4.74 -7.75
C TYR A 66 -0.64 4.68 -6.63
N ASP A 67 0.24 5.67 -6.59
CA ASP A 67 1.14 5.93 -5.46
C ASP A 67 1.47 7.42 -5.39
N PRO A 68 1.11 8.14 -4.31
CA PRO A 68 1.36 9.56 -4.20
C PRO A 68 2.85 9.94 -4.10
N ALA A 69 3.72 8.97 -3.80
CA ALA A 69 5.16 9.16 -3.71
C ALA A 69 5.88 8.93 -5.05
N VAL A 70 5.21 8.34 -6.04
CA VAL A 70 5.81 8.03 -7.35
C VAL A 70 5.18 8.94 -8.42
N PRO A 71 5.92 9.90 -9.00
CA PRO A 71 5.36 10.89 -9.92
C PRO A 71 4.55 10.30 -11.07
N LYS A 72 5.02 9.17 -11.63
CA LYS A 72 4.33 8.45 -12.72
C LYS A 72 2.93 7.96 -12.34
N TYR A 73 2.70 7.67 -11.04
CA TYR A 73 1.47 7.07 -10.53
C TYR A 73 0.73 7.96 -9.53
N SER A 74 1.11 9.24 -9.43
CA SER A 74 0.59 10.17 -8.41
C SER A 74 -0.78 10.77 -8.72
N THR A 75 -1.34 10.52 -9.90
CA THR A 75 -2.69 10.99 -10.23
C THR A 75 -3.73 10.20 -9.43
N PRO A 76 -4.56 10.87 -8.61
CA PRO A 76 -5.57 10.20 -7.81
C PRO A 76 -6.54 9.37 -8.66
N PRO A 77 -6.87 8.14 -8.23
CA PRO A 77 -7.80 7.27 -8.94
C PRO A 77 -9.19 7.90 -9.03
N GLN A 78 -9.92 7.57 -10.09
CA GLN A 78 -11.29 8.04 -10.31
C GLN A 78 -12.26 6.85 -10.26
N GLY A 79 -13.46 7.08 -9.68
CA GLY A 79 -14.52 6.10 -9.63
C GLY A 79 -14.28 4.97 -8.61
N GLN A 80 -14.84 3.80 -8.91
CA GLN A 80 -14.80 2.62 -8.05
C GLN A 80 -14.34 1.38 -8.83
N TYR A 81 -13.75 0.44 -8.11
CA TYR A 81 -13.13 -0.76 -8.68
C TYR A 81 -13.72 -2.02 -8.05
N ASP A 82 -13.76 -3.12 -8.82
CA ASP A 82 -14.22 -4.43 -8.33
C ASP A 82 -13.26 -4.98 -7.26
N LEU A 83 -11.97 -4.65 -7.38
CA LEU A 83 -10.94 -4.99 -6.42
C LEU A 83 -10.02 -3.79 -6.17
N VAL A 84 -9.83 -3.47 -4.91
CA VAL A 84 -8.77 -2.56 -4.45
C VAL A 84 -7.72 -3.37 -3.72
N ILE A 85 -6.48 -3.22 -4.14
CA ILE A 85 -5.29 -3.85 -3.54
C ILE A 85 -4.51 -2.77 -2.79
N CYS A 86 -4.06 -3.08 -1.59
CA CYS A 86 -3.18 -2.21 -0.79
C CYS A 86 -2.24 -3.11 0.01
N THR A 87 -1.04 -3.35 -0.51
CA THR A 87 -0.10 -4.32 0.07
C THR A 87 1.14 -3.63 0.64
N ASP A 88 1.37 -3.83 1.94
CA ASP A 88 2.52 -3.31 2.69
C ASP A 88 2.68 -1.78 2.51
N VAL A 89 1.58 -1.05 2.73
CA VAL A 89 1.48 0.41 2.59
C VAL A 89 1.11 1.08 3.91
N LEU A 90 0.13 0.51 4.62
CA LEU A 90 -0.49 1.19 5.76
C LEU A 90 0.48 1.38 6.93
N GLU A 91 1.43 0.48 7.13
CA GLU A 91 2.49 0.60 8.14
C GLU A 91 3.44 1.78 7.90
N HIS A 92 3.49 2.29 6.66
CA HIS A 92 4.27 3.48 6.28
C HIS A 92 3.52 4.80 6.51
N ILE A 93 2.24 4.73 6.86
CA ILE A 93 1.37 5.90 7.08
C ILE A 93 1.29 6.20 8.57
N PRO A 94 1.48 7.46 9.01
CA PRO A 94 1.31 7.83 10.41
C PRO A 94 -0.08 7.48 10.95
N GLU A 95 -0.11 7.00 12.22
CA GLU A 95 -1.31 6.44 12.86
C GLU A 95 -2.55 7.34 12.75
N GLU A 96 -2.36 8.63 12.92
CA GLU A 96 -3.41 9.65 12.86
C GLU A 96 -4.12 9.75 11.50
N HIS A 97 -3.55 9.15 10.44
CA HIS A 97 -4.12 9.14 9.09
C HIS A 97 -4.69 7.79 8.67
N ILE A 98 -4.46 6.72 9.44
CA ILE A 98 -4.87 5.36 9.05
C ILE A 98 -6.37 5.25 8.81
N ASP A 99 -7.20 5.74 9.72
CA ASP A 99 -8.66 5.62 9.59
C ASP A 99 -9.17 6.35 8.34
N ARG A 100 -8.58 7.50 7.99
CA ARG A 100 -8.88 8.24 6.76
C ARG A 100 -8.51 7.45 5.51
N ILE A 101 -7.32 6.84 5.49
CA ILE A 101 -6.87 6.06 4.34
C ILE A 101 -7.69 4.77 4.19
N VAL A 102 -8.00 4.08 5.29
CA VAL A 102 -8.88 2.89 5.25
C VAL A 102 -10.27 3.25 4.73
N ALA A 103 -10.84 4.38 5.15
CA ALA A 103 -12.12 4.88 4.60
C ALA A 103 -12.03 5.16 3.09
N GLN A 104 -10.93 5.75 2.63
CA GLN A 104 -10.67 6.01 1.22
C GLN A 104 -10.55 4.73 0.40
N LEU A 105 -9.82 3.71 0.90
CA LEU A 105 -9.74 2.39 0.25
C LEU A 105 -11.12 1.75 0.10
N LYS A 106 -11.95 1.81 1.15
CA LYS A 106 -13.34 1.32 1.11
C LYS A 106 -14.22 2.10 0.12
N GLN A 107 -14.01 3.40 0.01
CA GLN A 107 -14.74 4.25 -0.95
C GLN A 107 -14.41 3.89 -2.41
N TYR A 108 -13.15 3.56 -2.70
CA TYR A 108 -12.74 3.10 -4.02
C TYR A 108 -13.22 1.67 -4.33
N SER A 109 -13.53 0.85 -3.33
CA SER A 109 -13.95 -0.53 -3.52
C SER A 109 -15.48 -0.66 -3.62
N LYS A 110 -15.99 -1.06 -4.78
CA LYS A 110 -17.38 -1.52 -4.94
C LYS A 110 -17.54 -3.04 -4.76
N GLY A 111 -16.45 -3.76 -4.63
CA GLY A 111 -16.41 -5.22 -4.51
C GLY A 111 -15.48 -5.68 -3.40
N TRP A 112 -14.26 -6.06 -3.72
CA TRP A 112 -13.29 -6.64 -2.79
C TRP A 112 -12.21 -5.64 -2.40
N LEU A 113 -11.77 -5.73 -1.15
CA LEU A 113 -10.60 -5.01 -0.64
C LEU A 113 -9.57 -6.04 -0.15
N TYR A 114 -8.40 -6.08 -0.77
CA TYR A 114 -7.28 -6.93 -0.38
C TYR A 114 -6.19 -6.05 0.24
N VAL A 115 -5.89 -6.29 1.50
CA VAL A 115 -4.88 -5.51 2.25
C VAL A 115 -3.85 -6.44 2.87
N SER A 116 -2.57 -6.09 2.78
CA SER A 116 -1.54 -6.66 3.65
C SER A 116 -0.85 -5.58 4.47
N VAL A 117 -0.44 -5.95 5.68
CA VAL A 117 0.23 -5.04 6.63
C VAL A 117 1.34 -5.78 7.36
N CYS A 118 2.51 -5.16 7.47
CA CYS A 118 3.58 -5.65 8.32
C CYS A 118 3.44 -5.09 9.75
N CYS A 119 3.43 -5.99 10.73
CA CYS A 119 3.28 -5.64 12.14
C CYS A 119 4.61 -5.46 12.89
N ARG A 120 5.73 -5.34 12.18
CA ARG A 120 7.08 -5.21 12.74
C ARG A 120 7.78 -3.94 12.24
N LEU A 121 8.80 -3.52 12.96
CA LEU A 121 9.69 -2.47 12.48
C LEU A 121 10.37 -2.90 11.17
N ALA A 122 10.48 -1.96 10.23
CA ALA A 122 11.26 -2.19 9.02
C ALA A 122 12.74 -2.39 9.36
N LYS A 123 13.40 -3.23 8.58
CA LYS A 123 14.88 -3.36 8.63
C LYS A 123 15.55 -2.08 8.14
N ASP A 124 14.97 -1.46 7.13
CA ASP A 124 15.50 -0.27 6.49
C ASP A 124 15.15 1.01 7.25
N LYS A 125 16.05 1.97 7.16
CA LYS A 125 15.89 3.32 7.70
C LYS A 125 15.82 4.31 6.54
N LEU A 126 14.86 5.21 6.60
CA LEU A 126 14.71 6.30 5.65
C LEU A 126 15.49 7.53 6.12
N THR A 127 16.12 8.23 5.20
CA THR A 127 16.85 9.48 5.47
C THR A 127 16.46 10.55 4.46
N MET A 128 16.33 11.79 4.91
CA MET A 128 16.20 12.92 4.01
C MET A 128 17.57 13.29 3.41
N PRO A 129 17.62 13.80 2.17
CA PRO A 129 18.84 14.35 1.62
C PRO A 129 19.44 15.41 2.57
N ASN A 130 20.74 15.38 2.76
CA ASN A 130 21.47 16.29 3.65
C ASN A 130 21.08 16.24 5.14
N SER A 131 20.49 15.14 5.58
CA SER A 131 20.12 14.92 6.99
C SER A 131 20.78 13.66 7.52
N MET A 132 21.28 13.74 8.76
CA MET A 132 21.77 12.55 9.49
C MET A 132 20.65 11.82 10.25
N LYS A 133 19.44 12.40 10.29
CA LYS A 133 18.31 11.81 11.00
C LYS A 133 17.76 10.62 10.21
N ARG A 134 17.63 9.50 10.93
CA ARG A 134 17.11 8.25 10.39
C ARG A 134 15.70 7.99 10.92
N TYR A 135 14.80 7.61 10.05
CA TYR A 135 13.42 7.25 10.36
C TYR A 135 13.18 5.78 10.06
N ASN A 136 12.45 5.07 10.91
CA ASN A 136 12.01 3.73 10.52
C ASN A 136 10.97 3.86 9.39
N ALA A 137 11.09 3.02 8.36
CA ALA A 137 10.14 3.05 7.25
C ALA A 137 8.71 2.69 7.71
N HIS A 138 8.57 1.75 8.68
CA HIS A 138 7.29 1.46 9.31
C HIS A 138 7.05 2.43 10.47
N VAL A 139 6.22 3.43 10.26
CA VAL A 139 5.89 4.46 11.26
C VAL A 139 4.76 4.04 12.18
N THR A 140 3.87 3.16 11.69
CA THR A 140 2.74 2.63 12.44
C THR A 140 2.88 1.12 12.62
N VAL A 141 3.56 0.73 13.68
CA VAL A 141 3.74 -0.68 14.06
C VAL A 141 2.75 -1.01 15.18
N LYS A 142 1.74 -1.81 14.84
CA LYS A 142 0.64 -2.19 15.75
C LYS A 142 0.41 -3.70 15.71
N PRO A 143 -0.13 -4.30 16.78
CA PRO A 143 -0.51 -5.71 16.76
C PRO A 143 -1.63 -5.99 15.77
N GLN A 144 -1.72 -7.23 15.27
CA GLN A 144 -2.73 -7.64 14.30
C GLN A 144 -4.16 -7.32 14.74
N ALA A 145 -4.47 -7.44 16.04
CA ALA A 145 -5.80 -7.12 16.58
C ALA A 145 -6.20 -5.65 16.34
N TRP A 146 -5.25 -4.73 16.45
CA TRP A 146 -5.47 -3.31 16.20
C TRP A 146 -5.85 -3.04 14.73
N TRP A 147 -5.18 -3.70 13.80
CA TRP A 147 -5.47 -3.61 12.38
C TRP A 147 -6.83 -4.24 12.03
N ARG A 148 -7.14 -5.42 12.61
CA ARG A 148 -8.43 -6.10 12.39
C ARG A 148 -9.63 -5.27 12.81
N GLN A 149 -9.50 -4.45 13.86
CA GLN A 149 -10.58 -3.54 14.29
C GLN A 149 -10.89 -2.43 13.27
N ARG A 150 -9.90 -2.00 12.49
CA ARG A 150 -10.03 -0.90 11.51
C ARG A 150 -10.32 -1.39 10.11
N ILE A 151 -9.70 -2.50 9.75
CA ILE A 151 -9.79 -3.08 8.40
C ILE A 151 -10.68 -4.30 8.46
N GLN A 152 -11.99 -4.08 8.46
CA GLN A 152 -13.00 -5.15 8.54
C GLN A 152 -14.13 -4.90 7.54
N GLY A 153 -14.83 -5.97 7.15
CA GLY A 153 -15.96 -5.95 6.22
C GLY A 153 -16.17 -7.33 5.59
N GLU A 154 -17.35 -7.57 5.04
CA GLU A 154 -17.71 -8.87 4.45
C GLU A 154 -16.82 -9.25 3.25
N ARG A 155 -16.35 -8.27 2.50
CA ARG A 155 -15.50 -8.47 1.31
C ARG A 155 -14.09 -7.90 1.50
N VAL A 156 -13.57 -8.02 2.72
CA VAL A 156 -12.22 -7.60 3.07
C VAL A 156 -11.35 -8.82 3.34
N ILE A 157 -10.22 -8.89 2.66
CA ILE A 157 -9.17 -9.87 2.89
C ILE A 157 -7.99 -9.12 3.52
N LEU A 158 -7.72 -9.40 4.78
CA LEU A 158 -6.60 -8.81 5.52
C LEU A 158 -5.54 -9.88 5.79
N LYS A 159 -4.34 -9.63 5.29
CA LYS A 159 -3.15 -10.47 5.49
C LYS A 159 -2.14 -9.73 6.36
N PHE A 160 -1.30 -10.48 7.04
CA PHE A 160 -0.17 -9.94 7.77
C PHE A 160 1.11 -10.52 7.21
N THR A 161 2.06 -9.63 6.93
CA THR A 161 3.39 -10.01 6.44
C THR A 161 4.41 -9.93 7.57
N ASP A 162 5.40 -10.80 7.50
CA ASP A 162 6.49 -10.92 8.47
C ASP A 162 7.79 -10.32 7.94
#